data_b26ed28c993af7a1983a645f55783c0f
#
_entry.id   b26ed28c993af7a1983a645f55783c0f
#
_cell.length_a   1.000
_cell.length_b   1.000
_cell.length_c   1.000
_cell.angle_alpha   90.00
_cell.angle_beta   90.00
_cell.angle_gamma   90.00
#
_symmetry.space_group_name_H-M   'P 1'
#
loop_
_entity.id
_entity.type
_entity.pdbx_description
1 polymer ?
#
loop_
_entity_poly.entity_id
_entity_poly.type
_entity_poly.pdbx_seq_one_letter_code
_entity_poly.pdbx_strand_id
1 'polypeptide(L)'
;MTTPPLIAALTGQRGPTPVWFMRQAGRSLPEYRELRAAVGLPMLEACLCPDVAAEATVQPVRRHGVDAGIFFSDIMVPLRLAGVGVEIEPGVGPVLDHP
;
A
#
# COMPACT_ATOMS: atom_id res chain seq x y z
N MET A 1 -12.38 18.98 16.63
CA MET A 1 -12.13 17.81 15.78
C MET A 1 -12.68 16.55 16.43
N THR A 2 -13.38 15.74 15.67
CA THR A 2 -13.88 14.46 16.15
C THR A 2 -12.73 13.43 16.16
N THR A 3 -12.70 12.58 17.18
CA THR A 3 -11.75 11.48 17.22
C THR A 3 -12.06 10.49 16.09
N PRO A 4 -11.08 10.08 15.28
CA PRO A 4 -11.32 9.08 14.23
C PRO A 4 -11.88 7.77 14.82
N PRO A 5 -12.77 7.06 14.09
CA PRO A 5 -13.41 5.85 14.61
C PRO A 5 -12.44 4.78 15.11
N LEU A 6 -11.34 4.56 14.41
CA LEU A 6 -10.35 3.56 14.83
C LEU A 6 -9.67 3.95 16.15
N ILE A 7 -9.27 5.22 16.28
CA ILE A 7 -8.67 5.71 17.52
C ILE A 7 -9.65 5.62 18.68
N ALA A 8 -10.91 6.00 18.45
CA ALA A 8 -11.95 5.91 19.47
C ALA A 8 -12.12 4.46 19.95
N ALA A 9 -12.18 3.51 19.01
CA ALA A 9 -12.30 2.08 19.36
C ALA A 9 -11.10 1.59 20.16
N LEU A 10 -9.89 1.97 19.75
CA LEU A 10 -8.66 1.56 20.44
C LEU A 10 -8.50 2.17 21.83
N THR A 11 -9.12 3.32 22.08
CA THR A 11 -9.04 4.01 23.38
C THR A 11 -10.30 3.82 24.23
N GLY A 12 -11.21 2.93 23.84
CA GLY A 12 -12.41 2.62 24.61
C GLY A 12 -13.50 3.66 24.56
N GLN A 13 -13.43 4.60 23.61
CA GLN A 13 -14.47 5.60 23.40
C GLN A 13 -15.60 5.03 22.55
N ARG A 14 -16.83 5.51 22.80
CA ARG A 14 -17.98 5.16 21.96
C ARG A 14 -17.86 5.88 20.61
N GLY A 15 -18.26 5.19 19.54
CA GLY A 15 -18.26 5.75 18.20
C GLY A 15 -18.70 4.70 17.17
N PRO A 16 -18.70 5.06 15.89
CA PRO A 16 -18.99 4.10 14.83
C PRO A 16 -17.99 2.96 14.84
N THR A 17 -18.42 1.76 14.43
CA THR A 17 -17.50 0.64 14.25
C THR A 17 -16.51 0.97 13.14
N PRO A 18 -15.19 0.94 13.40
CA PRO A 18 -14.21 1.19 12.33
C PRO A 18 -14.19 0.05 11.33
N VAL A 19 -14.03 0.39 10.06
CA VAL A 19 -13.97 -0.58 8.97
C VAL A 19 -12.74 -0.30 8.12
N TRP A 20 -11.92 -1.32 7.93
CA TRP A 20 -10.78 -1.30 7.01
C TRP A 20 -10.43 -2.74 6.63
N PHE A 21 -9.63 -2.91 5.58
CA PHE A 21 -9.28 -4.22 5.07
C PHE A 21 -7.77 -4.39 5.06
N MET A 22 -7.29 -5.61 5.29
CA MET A 22 -5.86 -5.90 5.28
C MET A 22 -5.23 -5.54 3.92
N ARG A 23 -5.97 -5.79 2.82
CA ARG A 23 -5.52 -5.44 1.47
C ARG A 23 -6.57 -4.57 0.83
N GLN A 24 -6.25 -3.33 0.58
CA GLN A 24 -7.18 -2.37 -0.01
C GLN A 24 -6.57 -1.54 -1.13
N ALA A 25 -5.28 -1.27 -1.11
CA ALA A 25 -4.58 -0.67 -2.26
C ALA A 25 -4.27 -1.75 -3.31
N GLY A 26 -4.26 -1.39 -4.57
CA GLY A 26 -3.80 -2.28 -5.60
C GLY A 26 -4.65 -2.27 -6.87
N ARG A 27 -4.40 -3.27 -7.71
CA ARG A 27 -4.92 -3.35 -9.10
C ARG A 27 -6.43 -3.47 -9.24
N SER A 28 -7.16 -3.73 -8.17
CA SER A 28 -8.62 -3.68 -8.19
C SER A 28 -9.17 -2.26 -8.36
N LEU A 29 -8.34 -1.25 -8.04
CA LEU A 29 -8.73 0.15 -8.17
C LEU A 29 -8.33 0.70 -9.53
N PRO A 30 -9.25 1.32 -10.28
CA PRO A 30 -8.91 1.96 -11.56
C PRO A 30 -7.82 3.02 -11.40
N GLU A 31 -7.89 3.84 -10.35
CA GLU A 31 -6.91 4.87 -10.08
C GLU A 31 -5.52 4.32 -9.81
N TYR A 32 -5.42 3.13 -9.23
CA TYR A 32 -4.12 2.47 -9.05
C TYR A 32 -3.54 2.03 -10.40
N ARG A 33 -4.37 1.45 -11.26
CA ARG A 33 -3.92 1.03 -12.60
C ARG A 33 -3.45 2.23 -13.41
N GLU A 34 -4.16 3.36 -13.32
CA GLU A 34 -3.76 4.61 -13.99
C GLU A 34 -2.43 5.14 -13.44
N LEU A 35 -2.28 5.13 -12.12
CA LEU A 35 -1.03 5.54 -11.47
C LEU A 35 0.15 4.70 -11.94
N ARG A 36 -0.01 3.38 -11.95
CA ARG A 36 1.04 2.45 -12.39
C ARG A 36 1.42 2.68 -13.86
N ALA A 37 0.44 2.91 -14.71
CA ALA A 37 0.68 3.17 -16.14
C ALA A 37 1.38 4.52 -16.34
N ALA A 38 0.97 5.55 -15.60
CA ALA A 38 1.55 6.88 -15.72
C ALA A 38 3.01 6.93 -15.24
N VAL A 39 3.31 6.23 -14.15
CA VAL A 39 4.65 6.20 -13.56
C VAL A 39 5.58 5.29 -14.36
N GLY A 40 5.10 4.15 -14.84
CA GLY A 40 5.87 3.24 -15.68
C GLY A 40 7.04 2.53 -14.99
N LEU A 41 7.09 2.55 -13.65
CA LEU A 41 8.16 1.90 -12.89
C LEU A 41 7.84 0.44 -12.59
N PRO A 42 8.87 -0.45 -12.51
CA PRO A 42 8.69 -1.79 -11.97
C PRO A 42 8.14 -1.74 -10.55
N MET A 43 7.55 -2.85 -10.10
CA MET A 43 6.82 -2.90 -8.82
C MET A 43 7.67 -2.44 -7.63
N LEU A 44 8.88 -2.96 -7.46
CA LEU A 44 9.73 -2.56 -6.33
C LEU A 44 10.15 -1.10 -6.42
N GLU A 45 10.47 -0.63 -7.63
CA GLU A 45 10.83 0.78 -7.83
C GLU A 45 9.66 1.69 -7.47
N ALA A 46 8.44 1.31 -7.83
CA ALA A 46 7.24 2.06 -7.47
C ALA A 46 7.06 2.11 -5.95
N CYS A 47 7.28 0.99 -5.25
CA CYS A 47 7.20 0.95 -3.79
C CYS A 47 8.26 1.83 -3.11
N LEU A 48 9.41 2.03 -3.76
CA LEU A 48 10.50 2.85 -3.24
C LEU A 48 10.35 4.33 -3.57
N CYS A 49 9.39 4.70 -4.42
CA CYS A 49 9.10 6.10 -4.73
C CYS A 49 8.10 6.64 -3.72
N PRO A 50 8.48 7.59 -2.83
CA PRO A 50 7.60 8.07 -1.77
C PRO A 50 6.26 8.61 -2.27
N ASP A 51 6.27 9.37 -3.35
CA ASP A 51 5.04 9.95 -3.89
C ASP A 51 4.08 8.88 -4.41
N VAL A 52 4.60 7.85 -5.06
CA VAL A 52 3.79 6.74 -5.57
C VAL A 52 3.23 5.91 -4.41
N ALA A 53 4.06 5.59 -3.42
CA ALA A 53 3.64 4.83 -2.25
C ALA A 53 2.56 5.58 -1.46
N ALA A 54 2.73 6.88 -1.27
CA ALA A 54 1.76 7.71 -0.56
C ALA A 54 0.42 7.76 -1.31
N GLU A 55 0.45 8.01 -2.62
CA GLU A 55 -0.77 8.08 -3.43
C GLU A 55 -1.49 6.72 -3.43
N ALA A 56 -0.76 5.64 -3.67
CA ALA A 56 -1.34 4.29 -3.67
C ALA A 56 -1.98 3.94 -2.31
N THR A 57 -1.35 4.34 -1.22
CA THR A 57 -1.87 4.10 0.14
C THR A 57 -3.18 4.83 0.37
N VAL A 58 -3.30 6.06 -0.11
CA VAL A 58 -4.45 6.92 0.15
C VAL A 58 -5.64 6.60 -0.78
N GLN A 59 -5.39 6.06 -1.97
CA GLN A 59 -6.44 5.80 -2.96
C GLN A 59 -7.64 5.01 -2.40
N PRO A 60 -7.45 3.86 -1.72
CA PRO A 60 -8.61 3.13 -1.18
C PRO A 60 -9.32 3.88 -0.07
N VAL A 61 -8.60 4.67 0.71
CA VAL A 61 -9.23 5.51 1.75
C VAL A 61 -10.14 6.54 1.10
N ARG A 62 -9.66 7.20 0.06
CA ARG A 62 -10.43 8.20 -0.68
C ARG A 62 -11.65 7.59 -1.37
N ARG A 63 -11.50 6.41 -1.97
CA ARG A 63 -12.57 5.75 -2.73
C ARG A 63 -13.63 5.13 -1.82
N HIS A 64 -13.21 4.45 -0.77
CA HIS A 64 -14.10 3.63 0.04
C HIS A 64 -14.44 4.24 1.41
N GLY A 65 -13.76 5.31 1.81
CA GLY A 65 -14.00 5.93 3.11
C GLY A 65 -13.66 5.03 4.28
N VAL A 66 -12.69 4.12 4.12
CA VAL A 66 -12.25 3.22 5.20
C VAL A 66 -11.57 4.02 6.32
N ASP A 67 -11.53 3.43 7.51
CA ASP A 67 -11.07 4.11 8.72
C ASP A 67 -9.57 3.96 8.99
N ALA A 68 -8.85 3.25 8.14
CA ALA A 68 -7.40 3.13 8.22
C ALA A 68 -6.79 3.01 6.84
N GLY A 69 -5.65 3.65 6.62
CA GLY A 69 -4.82 3.46 5.46
C GLY A 69 -3.77 2.40 5.76
N ILE A 70 -3.59 1.44 4.84
CA ILE A 70 -2.55 0.43 4.96
C ILE A 70 -1.42 0.83 4.02
N PHE A 71 -0.24 1.01 4.57
CA PHE A 71 0.93 1.46 3.82
C PHE A 71 1.18 0.54 2.62
N PHE A 72 1.15 1.13 1.42
CA PHE A 72 1.42 0.40 0.19
C PHE A 72 2.91 0.06 0.10
N SER A 73 3.22 -1.23 0.10
CA SER A 73 4.58 -1.72 0.03
C SER A 73 4.59 -3.16 -0.46
N ASP A 74 5.78 -3.74 -0.58
CA ASP A 74 6.00 -5.14 -0.91
C ASP A 74 6.90 -5.78 0.15
N ILE A 75 6.71 -7.07 0.41
CA ILE A 75 7.51 -7.78 1.42
C ILE A 75 8.99 -7.85 1.06
N MET A 76 9.34 -7.64 -0.21
CA MET A 76 10.73 -7.61 -0.68
C MET A 76 11.43 -6.27 -0.47
N VAL A 77 10.70 -5.20 -0.11
CA VAL A 77 11.30 -3.88 0.11
C VAL A 77 12.41 -3.89 1.17
N PRO A 78 12.22 -4.50 2.34
CA PRO A 78 13.32 -4.57 3.32
C PRO A 78 14.57 -5.25 2.79
N LEU A 79 14.43 -6.30 1.98
CA LEU A 79 15.59 -6.98 1.38
C LEU A 79 16.29 -6.07 0.38
N ARG A 80 15.54 -5.38 -0.47
CA ARG A 80 16.10 -4.43 -1.42
C ARG A 80 16.86 -3.31 -0.72
N LEU A 81 16.29 -2.77 0.35
CA LEU A 81 16.92 -1.70 1.13
C LEU A 81 18.18 -2.20 1.87
N ALA A 82 18.24 -3.49 2.20
CA ALA A 82 19.41 -4.09 2.81
C ALA A 82 20.51 -4.43 1.80
N GLY A 83 20.31 -4.15 0.52
CA GLY A 83 21.30 -4.37 -0.53
C GLY A 83 21.20 -5.72 -1.22
N VAL A 84 20.14 -6.50 -0.96
CA VAL A 84 19.93 -7.78 -1.65
C VAL A 84 19.41 -7.49 -3.07
N GLY A 85 20.02 -8.13 -4.08
CA GLY A 85 19.53 -8.04 -5.45
C GLY A 85 18.26 -8.83 -5.61
N VAL A 86 17.13 -8.15 -5.74
CA VAL A 86 15.81 -8.74 -5.87
C VAL A 86 14.97 -7.95 -6.85
N GLU A 87 14.26 -8.68 -7.72
CA GLU A 87 13.31 -8.10 -8.66
C GLU A 87 12.00 -8.88 -8.57
N ILE A 88 10.90 -8.23 -8.92
CA ILE A 88 9.60 -8.88 -9.03
C ILE A 88 9.30 -9.06 -10.50
N GLU A 89 9.33 -10.30 -10.98
CA GLU A 89 9.02 -10.61 -12.37
C GLU A 89 7.51 -10.81 -12.55
N PRO A 90 6.88 -10.13 -13.51
CA PRO A 90 5.45 -10.31 -13.79
C PRO A 90 5.14 -11.78 -14.09
N GLY A 91 4.12 -12.32 -13.40
CA GLY A 91 3.68 -13.69 -13.57
C GLY A 91 4.56 -14.74 -12.88
N VAL A 92 5.70 -14.36 -12.31
CA VAL A 92 6.64 -15.28 -11.62
C VAL A 92 6.70 -14.96 -10.14
N GLY A 93 6.88 -13.68 -9.80
CA GLY A 93 7.05 -13.22 -8.43
C GLY A 93 8.48 -12.81 -8.12
N PRO A 94 8.86 -12.77 -6.83
CA PRO A 94 10.20 -12.34 -6.44
C PRO A 94 11.29 -13.27 -6.95
N VAL A 95 12.35 -12.68 -7.50
CA VAL A 95 13.54 -13.41 -7.97
C VAL A 95 14.76 -12.76 -7.34
N LEU A 96 15.58 -13.56 -6.67
CA LEU A 96 16.82 -13.11 -6.02
C LEU A 96 18.00 -13.37 -6.94
N ASP A 97 18.98 -12.44 -6.94
CA ASP A 97 20.22 -12.62 -7.70
C ASP A 97 21.01 -13.82 -7.20
N HIS A 98 21.00 -14.04 -5.88
CA HIS A 98 21.68 -15.16 -5.23
C HIS A 98 20.68 -15.87 -4.31
N PRO A 99 20.51 -17.18 -4.50
CA PRO A 99 19.64 -17.96 -3.64
C PRO A 99 20.15 -18.06 -2.21
#